data_3acd296d3944faa9a701a78300fd0944
#
_entry.id   3acd296d3944faa9a701a78300fd0944
#
_cell.length_a   1.000
_cell.length_b   1.000
_cell.length_c   1.000
_cell.angle_alpha   90.00
_cell.angle_beta   90.00
_cell.angle_gamma   90.00
#
_symmetry.space_group_name_H-M   'P 1'
#
loop_
_entity.id
_entity.type
_entity.pdbx_description
1 polymer ?
#
loop_
_entity_poly.entity_id
_entity_poly.type
_entity_poly.pdbx_seq_one_letter_code
_entity_poly.pdbx_strand_id
1 'polypeptide(L)'
;EIPESWSWCRLGSVGITQTGMTPATSHSEYFGKDIPFIKPADISNLSINYHNEGLSFEGIKYARLIKAKSILMVCIGGSIGKCYVNNCDVCCNQQINTFTPILSDFLYFLYLMQSDYFYKTTIFNATGTATPIINKSDWGNIIIPLPPLSEQLRIVEKLKNILKTIELL
;
A
#
# COMPACT_ATOMS: atom_id res chain seq x y z
N GLU A 1 -15.73 19.24 -2.44
CA GLU A 1 -15.36 20.11 -1.29
C GLU A 1 -15.05 19.23 -0.09
N ILE A 2 -14.17 19.68 0.79
CA ILE A 2 -13.83 19.04 2.07
C ILE A 2 -14.16 19.99 3.22
N PRO A 3 -14.36 19.51 4.45
CA PRO A 3 -14.58 20.36 5.63
C PRO A 3 -13.44 21.36 5.82
N GLU A 4 -13.72 22.54 6.41
CA GLU A 4 -12.73 23.60 6.63
C GLU A 4 -11.52 23.16 7.46
N SER A 5 -11.71 22.20 8.37
CA SER A 5 -10.65 21.62 9.20
C SER A 5 -9.73 20.63 8.47
N TRP A 6 -10.09 20.25 7.23
CA TRP A 6 -9.30 19.31 6.42
C TRP A 6 -8.39 20.07 5.46
N SER A 7 -7.33 19.41 5.02
CA SER A 7 -6.41 19.97 4.04
C SER A 7 -6.23 19.02 2.86
N TRP A 8 -6.09 19.58 1.65
CA TRP A 8 -5.61 18.82 0.51
C TRP A 8 -4.09 18.76 0.55
N CYS A 9 -3.53 17.57 0.45
CA CYS A 9 -2.08 17.39 0.40
C CYS A 9 -1.69 16.27 -0.57
N ARG A 10 -0.40 16.17 -0.90
CA ARG A 10 0.11 15.05 -1.70
C ARG A 10 0.36 13.85 -0.79
N LEU A 11 0.05 12.64 -1.26
CA LEU A 11 0.31 11.41 -0.52
C LEU A 11 1.74 11.34 0.00
N GLY A 12 2.73 11.59 -0.86
CA GLY A 12 4.15 11.54 -0.51
C GLY A 12 4.63 12.61 0.46
N SER A 13 3.81 13.64 0.80
CA SER A 13 4.16 14.64 1.79
C SER A 13 3.82 14.25 3.22
N VAL A 14 3.04 13.19 3.43
CA VAL A 14 2.56 12.75 4.75
C VAL A 14 3.01 11.35 5.14
N GLY A 15 3.89 10.76 4.34
CA GLY A 15 4.45 9.44 4.60
C GLY A 15 5.66 9.11 3.71
N ILE A 16 6.30 8.00 4.00
CA ILE A 16 7.42 7.49 3.21
C ILE A 16 6.86 6.62 2.09
N THR A 17 7.14 6.98 0.85
CA THR A 17 6.81 6.15 -0.32
C THR A 17 8.04 5.40 -0.82
N GLN A 18 7.87 4.11 -1.12
CA GLN A 18 8.92 3.27 -1.71
C GLN A 18 8.31 2.42 -2.82
N THR A 19 9.15 1.96 -3.75
CA THR A 19 8.81 0.87 -4.69
C THR A 19 9.57 -0.36 -4.25
N GLY A 20 8.95 -1.53 -4.30
CA GLY A 20 9.61 -2.79 -4.04
C GLY A 20 10.80 -3.05 -4.97
N MET A 21 11.62 -4.02 -4.60
CA MET A 21 12.80 -4.42 -5.39
C MET A 21 13.01 -5.92 -5.26
N THR A 22 13.12 -6.60 -6.40
CA THR A 22 13.42 -8.03 -6.47
C THR A 22 14.93 -8.24 -6.54
N PRO A 23 15.54 -9.02 -5.64
CA PRO A 23 16.93 -9.46 -5.79
C PRO A 23 17.14 -10.24 -7.09
N ALA A 24 18.38 -10.29 -7.57
CA ALA A 24 18.70 -11.03 -8.79
C ALA A 24 18.35 -12.52 -8.64
N THR A 25 17.45 -13.02 -9.48
CA THR A 25 16.92 -14.39 -9.41
C THR A 25 17.95 -15.48 -9.77
N SER A 26 19.10 -15.10 -10.35
CA SER A 26 20.25 -15.97 -10.58
C SER A 26 20.94 -16.42 -9.29
N HIS A 27 20.67 -15.76 -8.17
CA HIS A 27 21.25 -16.02 -6.85
C HIS A 27 20.22 -16.72 -5.96
N SER A 28 20.21 -18.04 -6.00
CA SER A 28 19.25 -18.83 -5.20
C SER A 28 19.39 -18.61 -3.68
N GLU A 29 20.58 -18.27 -3.21
CA GLU A 29 20.89 -17.94 -1.81
C GLU A 29 20.18 -16.68 -1.28
N TYR A 30 19.67 -15.82 -2.17
CA TYR A 30 18.87 -14.64 -1.77
C TYR A 30 17.43 -15.00 -1.40
N PHE A 31 16.97 -16.18 -1.79
CA PHE A 31 15.61 -16.64 -1.53
C PHE A 31 15.59 -17.61 -0.35
N GLY A 32 14.59 -17.48 0.53
CA GLY A 32 14.50 -18.25 1.76
C GLY A 32 13.17 -18.01 2.47
N LYS A 33 13.15 -18.13 3.80
CA LYS A 33 11.94 -17.95 4.62
C LYS A 33 12.15 -16.98 5.80
N ASP A 34 13.22 -16.19 5.77
CA ASP A 34 13.54 -15.31 6.89
C ASP A 34 12.66 -14.06 6.91
N ILE A 35 12.22 -13.58 5.74
CA ILE A 35 11.27 -12.47 5.59
C ILE A 35 10.32 -12.73 4.41
N PRO A 36 9.01 -12.44 4.54
CA PRO A 36 8.06 -12.59 3.43
C PRO A 36 8.43 -11.68 2.26
N PHE A 37 8.31 -12.21 1.03
CA PHE A 37 8.48 -11.48 -0.21
C PHE A 37 7.17 -11.41 -0.98
N ILE A 38 6.54 -10.25 -0.96
CA ILE A 38 5.16 -10.04 -1.42
C ILE A 38 5.15 -9.68 -2.90
N LYS A 39 4.28 -10.35 -3.65
CA LYS A 39 3.97 -10.10 -5.06
C LYS A 39 2.51 -9.67 -5.24
N PRO A 40 2.10 -9.12 -6.39
CA PRO A 40 0.71 -8.69 -6.62
C PRO A 40 -0.36 -9.74 -6.33
N ALA A 41 -0.06 -11.03 -6.60
CA ALA A 41 -0.98 -12.13 -6.34
C ALA A 41 -1.24 -12.38 -4.84
N ASP A 42 -0.34 -11.92 -3.98
CA ASP A 42 -0.44 -12.08 -2.52
C ASP A 42 -1.31 -11.01 -1.87
N ILE A 43 -1.67 -9.94 -2.61
CA ILE A 43 -2.43 -8.80 -2.09
C ILE A 43 -3.88 -8.87 -2.56
N SER A 44 -4.80 -8.83 -1.59
CA SER A 44 -6.21 -8.54 -1.80
C SER A 44 -6.59 -7.27 -1.04
N ASN A 45 -7.83 -6.80 -1.19
CA ASN A 45 -8.33 -5.68 -0.38
C ASN A 45 -8.74 -6.10 1.05
N LEU A 46 -8.53 -7.36 1.41
CA LEU A 46 -8.89 -7.93 2.73
C LEU A 46 -7.69 -8.48 3.49
N SER A 47 -6.60 -8.84 2.79
CA SER A 47 -5.44 -9.49 3.40
C SER A 47 -4.19 -9.49 2.53
N ILE A 48 -3.07 -9.83 3.14
CA ILE A 48 -1.81 -10.19 2.46
C ILE A 48 -1.48 -11.64 2.80
N ASN A 49 -1.14 -12.44 1.79
CA ASN A 49 -0.57 -13.77 1.98
C ASN A 49 0.95 -13.67 2.17
N TYR A 50 1.44 -14.06 3.35
CA TYR A 50 2.86 -13.98 3.73
C TYR A 50 3.65 -15.26 3.48
N HIS A 51 3.00 -16.32 2.94
CA HIS A 51 3.57 -17.67 2.98
C HIS A 51 4.01 -18.22 1.61
N ASN A 52 3.78 -17.47 0.52
CA ASN A 52 4.11 -17.93 -0.83
C ASN A 52 5.62 -17.91 -1.07
N GLU A 53 6.24 -16.76 -0.90
CA GLU A 53 7.67 -16.58 -1.15
C GLU A 53 8.33 -15.79 -0.01
N GLY A 54 9.63 -15.94 0.10
CA GLY A 54 10.41 -15.19 1.07
C GLY A 54 11.86 -15.00 0.62
N LEU A 55 12.54 -14.09 1.31
CA LEU A 55 13.97 -13.85 1.14
C LEU A 55 14.73 -14.40 2.34
N SER A 56 16.00 -14.74 2.09
CA SER A 56 16.98 -15.01 3.15
C SER A 56 17.49 -13.69 3.76
N PHE A 57 18.17 -13.75 4.92
CA PHE A 57 18.85 -12.59 5.49
C PHE A 57 19.88 -11.97 4.52
N GLU A 58 20.50 -12.78 3.65
CA GLU A 58 21.37 -12.26 2.61
C GLU A 58 20.58 -11.52 1.54
N GLY A 59 19.47 -12.09 1.08
CA GLY A 59 18.62 -11.50 0.04
C GLY A 59 18.00 -10.16 0.43
N ILE A 60 17.73 -9.94 1.72
CA ILE A 60 17.21 -8.65 2.22
C ILE A 60 18.16 -7.49 1.89
N LYS A 61 19.47 -7.73 1.84
CA LYS A 61 20.47 -6.69 1.49
C LYS A 61 20.31 -6.18 0.06
N TYR A 62 19.68 -6.97 -0.81
CA TYR A 62 19.44 -6.67 -2.23
C TYR A 62 17.94 -6.36 -2.51
N ALA A 63 17.15 -6.17 -1.48
CA ALA A 63 15.76 -5.78 -1.55
C ALA A 63 15.50 -4.49 -0.75
N ARG A 64 14.26 -4.09 -0.65
CA ARG A 64 13.83 -2.99 0.24
C ARG A 64 12.97 -3.54 1.35
N LEU A 65 13.44 -3.35 2.58
CA LEU A 65 12.66 -3.71 3.77
C LEU A 65 11.56 -2.68 3.99
N ILE A 66 10.34 -3.16 4.03
CA ILE A 66 9.13 -2.37 4.29
C ILE A 66 8.67 -2.69 5.71
N LYS A 67 8.60 -1.66 6.53
CA LYS A 67 8.21 -1.81 7.92
C LYS A 67 6.74 -2.20 8.08
N ALA A 68 6.41 -2.91 9.15
CA ALA A 68 5.04 -3.19 9.54
C ALA A 68 4.21 -1.91 9.63
N LYS A 69 2.89 -2.01 9.41
CA LYS A 69 1.94 -0.90 9.34
C LYS A 69 2.16 0.03 8.12
N SER A 70 2.78 -0.48 7.07
CA SER A 70 2.83 0.15 5.75
C SER A 70 1.70 -0.39 4.88
N ILE A 71 1.20 0.42 3.95
CA ILE A 71 0.23 -0.02 2.95
C ILE A 71 0.99 -0.41 1.70
N LEU A 72 0.76 -1.63 1.23
CA LEU A 72 1.29 -2.16 -0.02
C LEU A 72 0.21 -2.06 -1.07
N MET A 73 0.48 -1.39 -2.19
CA MET A 73 -0.46 -1.22 -3.29
C MET A 73 0.12 -1.73 -4.60
N VAL A 74 -0.63 -2.56 -5.30
CA VAL A 74 -0.28 -2.99 -6.65
C VAL A 74 -0.41 -1.80 -7.60
N CYS A 75 0.67 -1.48 -8.30
CA CYS A 75 0.77 -0.30 -9.16
C CYS A 75 1.01 -0.63 -10.64
N ILE A 76 1.04 -1.92 -11.00
CA ILE A 76 1.25 -2.37 -12.39
C ILE A 76 0.30 -3.53 -12.70
N GLY A 77 -0.35 -3.46 -13.86
CA GLY A 77 -1.13 -4.55 -14.45
C GLY A 77 -2.60 -4.58 -14.02
N GLY A 78 -3.29 -5.67 -14.37
CA GLY A 78 -4.73 -5.80 -14.20
C GLY A 78 -5.24 -5.82 -12.74
N SER A 79 -4.35 -5.94 -11.77
CA SER A 79 -4.69 -5.87 -10.33
C SER A 79 -4.29 -4.54 -9.69
N ILE A 80 -3.97 -3.51 -10.51
CA ILE A 80 -3.67 -2.15 -10.04
C ILE A 80 -4.76 -1.65 -9.09
N GLY A 81 -4.36 -1.01 -8.00
CA GLY A 81 -5.27 -0.49 -6.98
C GLY A 81 -5.57 -1.45 -5.83
N LYS A 82 -5.33 -2.77 -5.97
CA LYS A 82 -5.43 -3.67 -4.82
C LYS A 82 -4.39 -3.28 -3.77
N CYS A 83 -4.82 -3.11 -2.54
CA CYS A 83 -3.93 -2.71 -1.46
C CYS A 83 -4.37 -3.26 -0.11
N TYR A 84 -3.38 -3.50 0.76
CA TYR A 84 -3.62 -3.83 2.16
C TYR A 84 -2.42 -3.43 3.04
N VAL A 85 -2.65 -3.37 4.35
CA VAL A 85 -1.63 -3.05 5.34
C VAL A 85 -0.88 -4.31 5.76
N ASN A 86 0.47 -4.25 5.82
CA ASN A 86 1.26 -5.35 6.35
C ASN A 86 1.27 -5.35 7.89
N ASN A 87 1.24 -6.54 8.48
CA ASN A 87 1.28 -6.75 9.94
C ASN A 87 2.69 -7.08 10.47
N CYS A 88 3.65 -7.34 9.59
CA CYS A 88 5.06 -7.59 9.89
C CYS A 88 5.95 -6.91 8.86
N ASP A 89 7.26 -6.83 9.13
CA ASP A 89 8.23 -6.38 8.14
C ASP A 89 8.23 -7.34 6.95
N VAL A 90 8.27 -6.79 5.72
CA VAL A 90 8.26 -7.57 4.48
C VAL A 90 9.21 -6.95 3.45
N CYS A 91 9.51 -7.70 2.40
CA CYS A 91 9.99 -7.16 1.12
C CYS A 91 8.90 -7.37 0.05
N CYS A 92 8.96 -6.63 -1.05
CA CYS A 92 8.03 -6.81 -2.16
C CYS A 92 8.70 -6.54 -3.50
N ASN A 93 8.05 -7.00 -4.58
CA ASN A 93 8.57 -6.79 -5.93
C ASN A 93 8.29 -5.36 -6.43
N GLN A 94 8.88 -4.99 -7.56
CA GLN A 94 8.79 -3.66 -8.16
C GLN A 94 7.41 -3.28 -8.72
N GLN A 95 6.45 -4.19 -8.75
CA GLN A 95 5.06 -3.92 -9.15
C GLN A 95 4.24 -3.30 -8.02
N ILE A 96 4.81 -3.24 -6.82
CA ILE A 96 4.16 -2.75 -5.60
C ILE A 96 4.84 -1.45 -5.17
N ASN A 97 4.05 -0.38 -5.01
CA ASN A 97 4.44 0.80 -4.25
C ASN A 97 3.95 0.66 -2.81
N THR A 98 4.70 1.21 -1.88
CA THR A 98 4.39 1.14 -0.46
C THR A 98 4.33 2.53 0.14
N PHE A 99 3.46 2.70 1.14
CA PHE A 99 3.29 3.94 1.88
C PHE A 99 3.32 3.66 3.37
N THR A 100 4.27 4.27 4.06
CA THR A 100 4.39 4.22 5.53
C THR A 100 4.00 5.59 6.08
N PRO A 101 2.83 5.75 6.71
CA PRO A 101 2.38 7.04 7.23
C PRO A 101 3.31 7.58 8.33
N ILE A 102 3.47 8.90 8.39
CA ILE A 102 4.18 9.59 9.46
C ILE A 102 3.15 10.39 10.27
N LEU A 103 3.13 10.20 11.60
CA LEU A 103 2.25 10.92 12.54
C LEU A 103 0.74 10.87 12.20
N SER A 104 0.30 9.78 11.55
CA SER A 104 -1.09 9.61 11.11
C SER A 104 -1.56 8.18 11.31
N ASP A 105 -2.88 7.97 11.33
CA ASP A 105 -3.44 6.62 11.44
C ASP A 105 -3.32 5.86 10.12
N PHE A 106 -2.65 4.70 10.14
CA PHE A 106 -2.45 3.88 8.93
C PHE A 106 -3.76 3.29 8.39
N LEU A 107 -4.76 3.05 9.24
CA LEU A 107 -6.06 2.53 8.79
C LEU A 107 -6.86 3.61 8.04
N TYR A 108 -6.72 4.90 8.42
CA TYR A 108 -7.30 5.97 7.64
C TYR A 108 -6.79 5.92 6.19
N PHE A 109 -5.49 5.79 6.01
CA PHE A 109 -4.88 5.69 4.67
C PHE A 109 -5.25 4.40 3.94
N LEU A 110 -5.39 3.28 4.67
CA LEU A 110 -5.87 2.05 4.05
C LEU A 110 -7.27 2.25 3.46
N TYR A 111 -8.23 2.76 4.23
CA TYR A 111 -9.58 3.01 3.74
C TYR A 111 -9.63 4.06 2.63
N LEU A 112 -8.81 5.11 2.75
CA LEU A 112 -8.67 6.10 1.69
C LEU A 112 -8.19 5.46 0.39
N MET A 113 -7.13 4.65 0.43
CA MET A 113 -6.57 3.99 -0.75
C MET A 113 -7.49 2.92 -1.34
N GLN A 114 -8.37 2.33 -0.53
CA GLN A 114 -9.41 1.40 -0.99
C GLN A 114 -10.68 2.12 -1.50
N SER A 115 -10.75 3.44 -1.36
CA SER A 115 -11.91 4.21 -1.83
C SER A 115 -11.94 4.31 -3.36
N ASP A 116 -13.15 4.46 -3.89
CA ASP A 116 -13.40 4.71 -5.32
C ASP A 116 -12.69 6.00 -5.81
N TYR A 117 -12.62 7.03 -4.98
CA TYR A 117 -11.88 8.25 -5.26
C TYR A 117 -10.39 7.97 -5.56
N PHE A 118 -9.73 7.26 -4.66
CA PHE A 118 -8.30 6.99 -4.79
C PHE A 118 -8.01 6.04 -5.97
N TYR A 119 -8.84 5.01 -6.13
CA TYR A 119 -8.74 4.09 -7.26
C TYR A 119 -8.87 4.82 -8.62
N LYS A 120 -9.92 5.62 -8.78
CA LYS A 120 -10.14 6.40 -10.03
C LYS A 120 -8.99 7.38 -10.28
N THR A 121 -8.49 8.04 -9.24
CA THR A 121 -7.35 8.95 -9.35
C THR A 121 -6.07 8.19 -9.72
N THR A 122 -5.86 6.99 -9.17
CA THR A 122 -4.73 6.11 -9.53
C THR A 122 -4.80 5.73 -11.01
N ILE A 123 -5.96 5.28 -11.50
CA ILE A 123 -6.15 4.91 -12.92
C ILE A 123 -5.99 6.11 -13.85
N PHE A 124 -6.52 7.28 -13.48
CA PHE A 124 -6.39 8.51 -14.27
C PHE A 124 -4.92 8.94 -14.45
N ASN A 125 -4.08 8.74 -13.42
CA ASN A 125 -2.65 9.08 -13.47
C ASN A 125 -1.78 7.92 -13.99
N ALA A 126 -2.35 6.74 -14.23
CA ALA A 126 -1.61 5.62 -14.78
C ALA A 126 -1.37 5.80 -16.28
N THR A 127 -0.26 5.27 -16.76
CA THR A 127 0.07 5.17 -18.19
C THR A 127 -0.12 3.75 -18.71
N GLY A 128 -0.25 3.58 -20.02
CA GLY A 128 -0.41 2.27 -20.66
C GLY A 128 -1.87 1.79 -20.70
N THR A 129 -2.38 1.53 -21.92
CA THR A 129 -3.79 1.15 -22.13
C THR A 129 -4.04 -0.33 -21.79
N ALA A 130 -3.16 -1.23 -22.23
CA ALA A 130 -3.32 -2.67 -22.02
C ALA A 130 -2.79 -3.13 -20.65
N THR A 131 -1.75 -2.46 -20.18
CA THR A 131 -1.14 -2.74 -18.87
C THR A 131 -0.95 -1.41 -18.15
N PRO A 132 -1.91 -0.98 -17.33
CA PRO A 132 -1.79 0.29 -16.62
C PRO A 132 -0.63 0.25 -15.63
N ILE A 133 0.14 1.33 -15.58
CA ILE A 133 1.30 1.50 -14.70
C ILE A 133 1.24 2.88 -14.07
N ILE A 134 1.30 2.98 -12.76
CA ILE A 134 1.56 4.22 -12.05
C ILE A 134 2.91 4.11 -11.33
N ASN A 135 3.86 4.96 -11.70
CA ASN A 135 5.15 5.01 -11.02
C ASN A 135 5.04 5.64 -9.63
N LYS A 136 6.08 5.46 -8.81
CA LYS A 136 6.10 5.95 -7.42
C LYS A 136 5.94 7.47 -7.33
N SER A 137 6.51 8.24 -8.27
CA SER A 137 6.43 9.70 -8.25
C SER A 137 5.01 10.18 -8.50
N ASP A 138 4.36 9.69 -9.54
CA ASP A 138 3.00 10.07 -9.88
C ASP A 138 2.00 9.59 -8.83
N TRP A 139 2.22 8.38 -8.29
CA TRP A 139 1.44 7.86 -7.17
C TRP A 139 1.59 8.70 -5.90
N GLY A 140 2.82 9.09 -5.54
CA GLY A 140 3.10 9.97 -4.39
C GLY A 140 2.58 11.41 -4.58
N ASN A 141 2.35 11.84 -5.81
CA ASN A 141 1.78 13.14 -6.15
C ASN A 141 0.24 13.16 -6.14
N ILE A 142 -0.44 12.01 -5.99
CA ILE A 142 -1.89 11.98 -5.85
C ILE A 142 -2.32 12.89 -4.71
N ILE A 143 -3.25 13.79 -5.02
CA ILE A 143 -3.84 14.70 -4.02
C ILE A 143 -4.85 13.93 -3.19
N ILE A 144 -4.73 14.03 -1.89
CA ILE A 144 -5.59 13.34 -0.92
C ILE A 144 -6.17 14.32 0.10
N PRO A 145 -7.39 14.07 0.62
CA PRO A 145 -7.92 14.81 1.75
C PRO A 145 -7.26 14.32 3.05
N LEU A 146 -6.83 15.24 3.88
CA LEU A 146 -6.19 14.95 5.16
C LEU A 146 -6.95 15.62 6.31
N PRO A 147 -7.73 14.85 7.09
CA PRO A 147 -8.35 15.32 8.32
C PRO A 147 -7.32 15.53 9.44
N PRO A 148 -7.64 16.31 10.47
CA PRO A 148 -6.93 16.25 11.75
C PRO A 148 -6.90 14.82 12.33
N LEU A 149 -5.87 14.46 13.10
CA LEU A 149 -5.69 13.09 13.60
C LEU A 149 -6.90 12.57 14.40
N SER A 150 -7.51 13.41 15.23
CA SER A 150 -8.74 13.04 15.96
C SER A 150 -9.90 12.65 15.05
N GLU A 151 -10.01 13.33 13.92
CA GLU A 151 -11.03 13.04 12.91
C GLU A 151 -10.71 11.76 12.12
N GLN A 152 -9.42 11.51 11.79
CA GLN A 152 -8.98 10.25 11.19
C GLN A 152 -9.39 9.06 12.07
N LEU A 153 -9.11 9.13 13.38
CA LEU A 153 -9.48 8.08 14.34
C LEU A 153 -11.00 7.86 14.41
N ARG A 154 -11.78 8.96 14.43
CA ARG A 154 -13.25 8.89 14.43
C ARG A 154 -13.81 8.24 13.16
N ILE A 155 -13.24 8.57 12.00
CA ILE A 155 -13.61 7.96 10.71
C ILE A 155 -13.32 6.47 10.73
N VAL A 156 -12.10 6.07 11.15
CA VAL A 156 -11.67 4.68 11.22
C VAL A 156 -12.58 3.88 12.14
N GLU A 157 -12.91 4.39 13.32
CA GLU A 157 -13.80 3.71 14.25
C GLU A 157 -15.21 3.50 13.65
N LYS A 158 -15.76 4.55 13.02
CA LYS A 158 -17.08 4.45 12.38
C LYS A 158 -17.09 3.45 11.22
N LEU A 159 -16.06 3.44 10.38
CA LEU A 159 -15.94 2.48 9.27
C LEU A 159 -15.81 1.05 9.79
N LYS A 160 -14.99 0.80 10.82
CA LYS A 160 -14.89 -0.53 11.45
C LYS A 160 -16.24 -1.04 11.96
N ASN A 161 -17.01 -0.18 12.60
CA ASN A 161 -18.33 -0.55 13.13
C ASN A 161 -19.31 -0.89 12.00
N ILE A 162 -19.32 -0.11 10.91
CA ILE A 162 -20.16 -0.39 9.73
C ILE A 162 -19.75 -1.72 9.08
N LEU A 163 -18.47 -1.91 8.81
CA LEU A 163 -17.97 -3.13 8.18
C LEU A 163 -18.29 -4.38 9.01
N LYS A 164 -18.10 -4.31 10.33
CA LYS A 164 -18.47 -5.41 11.25
C LYS A 164 -19.97 -5.72 11.19
N THR A 165 -20.81 -4.71 11.02
CA THR A 165 -22.28 -4.94 10.91
C THR A 165 -22.63 -5.63 9.60
N ILE A 166 -21.94 -5.30 8.51
CA ILE A 166 -22.14 -5.93 7.19
C ILE A 166 -21.68 -7.40 7.20
N GLU A 167 -20.57 -7.72 7.89
CA GLU A 167 -20.07 -9.11 8.00
C GLU A 167 -21.00 -10.03 8.81
N LEU A 168 -21.94 -9.47 9.57
CA LEU A 168 -22.92 -10.22 10.38
C LEU A 168 -24.24 -10.47 9.64
N LEU A 169 -24.39 -9.97 8.41
CA LEU A 169 -25.57 -10.15 7.54
C LEU A 169 -25.33 -11.28 6.52
#